data_3848fd2f28ce321cc7b177878e332d34
#
_entry.id   3848fd2f28ce321cc7b177878e332d34
#
_cell.length_a   1.000
_cell.length_b   1.000
_cell.length_c   1.000
_cell.angle_alpha   90.00
_cell.angle_beta   90.00
_cell.angle_gamma   90.00
#
_symmetry.space_group_name_H-M   'P 1'
#
loop_
_entity.id
_entity.type
_entity.pdbx_description
1 polymer ?
#
loop_
_entity_poly.entity_id
_entity_poly.type
_entity_poly.pdbx_seq_one_letter_code
_entity_poly.pdbx_strand_id
1 'polypeptide(L)'
;MLVYKKGDKVMRRGRTVLEIVVKSSAIGLACLLWGVAGSAWAETADAKVLDQPPKGFFVNLTLAQGYKESLDSYQTERFKPVNPGTTFKSDVETVYMVFDLLPRENPANVIGQLFQANAEGGSDEKFLHEDAAHLTTAQESGFLVFPRPQGGWAPGEYKVKIHLGEKVTEASQIGTLRFKIVP
;
A
#
# COMPACT_ATOMS: atom_id res chain seq x y z
N MET A 1 -52.08 17.05 3.81
CA MET A 1 -53.18 16.35 4.48
C MET A 1 -52.82 14.88 4.58
N LEU A 2 -52.86 14.33 5.78
CA LEU A 2 -52.43 13.00 6.28
C LEU A 2 -50.95 12.93 6.71
N VAL A 3 -50.63 13.10 7.83
CA VAL A 3 -50.62 12.69 9.25
C VAL A 3 -50.85 11.18 9.42
N TYR A 4 -49.84 10.47 9.90
CA TYR A 4 -49.95 9.32 10.80
C TYR A 4 -48.52 8.90 11.22
N LYS A 5 -48.15 8.73 12.36
CA LYS A 5 -48.54 8.52 13.75
C LYS A 5 -47.51 7.60 14.38
N LYS A 6 -46.95 8.10 15.40
CA LYS A 6 -46.23 7.61 16.57
C LYS A 6 -46.65 6.20 17.05
N GLY A 7 -45.68 5.39 17.41
CA GLY A 7 -45.90 4.13 18.11
C GLY A 7 -44.72 3.77 19.02
N ASP A 8 -44.80 4.24 20.28
CA ASP A 8 -44.02 3.77 21.43
C ASP A 8 -44.42 2.36 21.81
N LYS A 9 -43.46 1.59 22.35
CA LYS A 9 -43.60 0.76 23.59
C LYS A 9 -42.31 -0.09 23.72
N VAL A 10 -41.48 0.15 24.68
CA VAL A 10 -41.50 -0.05 26.15
C VAL A 10 -41.38 -1.52 26.57
N MET A 11 -40.27 -1.76 27.26
CA MET A 11 -40.04 -2.60 28.44
C MET A 11 -40.06 -4.14 28.33
N ARG A 12 -38.96 -4.81 28.77
CA ARG A 12 -38.82 -5.51 30.08
C ARG A 12 -37.50 -6.27 30.15
N ARG A 13 -36.67 -5.89 31.03
CA ARG A 13 -36.24 -6.51 32.31
C ARG A 13 -36.26 -8.04 32.32
N GLY A 14 -35.09 -8.61 32.49
CA GLY A 14 -34.87 -9.98 32.98
C GLY A 14 -33.47 -10.10 33.58
N ARG A 15 -33.37 -9.77 34.88
CA ARG A 15 -32.26 -10.18 35.75
C ARG A 15 -32.37 -11.67 35.97
N THR A 16 -31.31 -12.40 35.84
CA THR A 16 -31.12 -13.66 36.55
C THR A 16 -29.67 -13.71 37.03
N VAL A 17 -29.54 -13.49 38.32
CA VAL A 17 -28.35 -13.79 39.11
C VAL A 17 -28.32 -15.30 39.29
N LEU A 18 -27.21 -15.93 38.89
CA LEU A 18 -26.92 -17.27 39.35
C LEU A 18 -25.55 -17.24 40.02
N GLU A 19 -25.64 -17.13 41.36
CA GLU A 19 -24.55 -17.45 42.27
C GLU A 19 -24.29 -18.97 42.19
N ILE A 20 -23.14 -19.35 41.77
CA ILE A 20 -22.63 -20.70 42.02
C ILE A 20 -21.43 -20.58 42.94
N VAL A 21 -21.71 -20.90 44.18
CA VAL A 21 -20.74 -21.23 45.22
C VAL A 21 -20.16 -22.60 44.87
N VAL A 22 -18.89 -22.67 44.61
CA VAL A 22 -18.17 -23.96 44.55
C VAL A 22 -16.99 -23.95 45.50
N LYS A 23 -17.12 -24.82 46.43
CA LYS A 23 -16.17 -25.18 47.48
C LYS A 23 -14.85 -25.67 46.91
N SER A 24 -13.83 -25.36 47.67
CA SER A 24 -12.47 -25.84 47.69
C SER A 24 -12.28 -27.33 47.33
N SER A 25 -11.33 -27.60 46.47
CA SER A 25 -10.44 -28.77 46.61
C SER A 25 -9.12 -28.45 45.95
N ALA A 26 -8.12 -28.30 46.77
CA ALA A 26 -6.72 -28.32 46.41
C ALA A 26 -6.33 -29.76 46.03
N ILE A 27 -5.69 -29.94 44.86
CA ILE A 27 -4.75 -30.99 44.51
C ILE A 27 -4.33 -30.77 43.05
N GLY A 28 -3.05 -30.78 42.75
CA GLY A 28 -2.56 -30.96 41.38
C GLY A 28 -1.71 -29.81 40.83
N LEU A 29 -0.54 -29.72 41.41
CA LEU A 29 0.62 -28.99 40.93
C LEU A 29 1.18 -29.62 39.65
N ALA A 30 1.72 -28.76 38.81
CA ALA A 30 2.70 -28.98 37.74
C ALA A 30 2.18 -29.42 36.35
N CYS A 31 2.77 -28.71 35.40
CA CYS A 31 2.74 -28.89 33.95
C CYS A 31 1.65 -28.11 33.21
N LEU A 32 1.97 -26.88 32.88
CA LEU A 32 1.51 -26.23 31.60
C LEU A 32 2.15 -24.85 31.46
N LEU A 33 3.47 -24.82 31.36
CA LEU A 33 4.23 -23.66 30.82
C LEU A 33 4.94 -24.12 29.54
N TRP A 34 4.16 -24.60 28.55
CA TRP A 34 4.68 -24.71 27.18
C TRP A 34 3.50 -24.47 26.23
N GLY A 35 3.55 -23.33 25.55
CA GLY A 35 2.61 -23.17 24.44
C GLY A 35 2.11 -21.76 24.21
N VAL A 36 2.94 -20.71 24.30
CA VAL A 36 2.67 -19.44 23.61
C VAL A 36 3.99 -18.82 23.18
N ALA A 37 4.63 -19.45 22.20
CA ALA A 37 5.78 -18.85 21.51
C ALA A 37 5.77 -19.37 20.06
N GLY A 38 4.74 -19.02 19.29
CA GLY A 38 4.64 -19.55 17.95
C GLY A 38 3.91 -18.69 16.90
N SER A 39 3.57 -17.44 17.18
CA SER A 39 2.84 -16.64 16.20
C SER A 39 3.43 -15.25 15.87
N ALA A 40 4.56 -14.90 16.45
CA ALA A 40 5.16 -13.57 16.20
C ALA A 40 6.16 -13.52 15.03
N TRP A 41 6.44 -14.65 14.35
CA TRP A 41 7.52 -14.70 13.36
C TRP A 41 7.06 -14.67 11.89
N ALA A 42 5.77 -14.91 11.62
CA ALA A 42 5.25 -14.92 10.25
C ALA A 42 4.95 -13.50 9.72
N GLU A 43 4.55 -12.59 10.59
CA GLU A 43 4.11 -11.24 10.21
C GLU A 43 5.25 -10.32 9.76
N THR A 44 6.47 -10.54 10.25
CA THR A 44 7.62 -9.69 9.92
C THR A 44 8.29 -10.02 8.59
N ALA A 45 8.15 -11.24 8.09
CA ALA A 45 8.79 -11.66 6.83
C ALA A 45 8.04 -11.10 5.61
N ASP A 46 6.71 -11.18 5.62
CA ASP A 46 5.87 -10.70 4.51
C ASP A 46 5.88 -9.16 4.42
N ALA A 47 5.81 -8.45 5.56
CA ALA A 47 5.92 -7.01 5.60
C ALA A 47 7.26 -6.50 5.03
N LYS A 48 8.35 -7.22 5.31
CA LYS A 48 9.69 -6.87 4.79
C LYS A 48 9.81 -7.11 3.28
N VAL A 49 9.11 -8.09 2.72
CA VAL A 49 9.10 -8.36 1.27
C VAL A 49 8.34 -7.26 0.53
N LEU A 50 7.21 -6.79 1.08
CA LEU A 50 6.41 -5.72 0.50
C LEU A 50 7.07 -4.33 0.58
N ASP A 51 8.05 -4.15 1.44
CA ASP A 51 8.84 -2.91 1.58
C ASP A 51 10.10 -2.86 0.68
N GLN A 52 10.12 -3.70 -0.34
CA GLN A 52 11.17 -3.77 -1.37
C GLN A 52 10.57 -3.52 -2.76
N PRO A 53 11.40 -3.14 -3.75
CA PRO A 53 10.95 -3.06 -5.13
C PRO A 53 10.33 -4.40 -5.59
N PRO A 54 9.20 -4.36 -6.31
CA PRO A 54 8.52 -5.56 -6.76
C PRO A 54 9.41 -6.38 -7.71
N LYS A 55 9.29 -7.70 -7.62
CA LYS A 55 10.03 -8.65 -8.46
C LYS A 55 9.06 -9.45 -9.32
N GLY A 56 9.51 -9.82 -10.51
CA GLY A 56 8.83 -10.81 -11.37
C GLY A 56 7.69 -10.28 -12.23
N PHE A 57 7.30 -9.03 -12.11
CA PHE A 57 6.27 -8.39 -12.95
C PHE A 57 6.86 -7.31 -13.86
N PHE A 58 7.84 -6.57 -13.35
CA PHE A 58 8.52 -5.51 -14.08
C PHE A 58 9.85 -6.01 -14.63
N VAL A 59 10.16 -5.61 -15.89
CA VAL A 59 11.51 -5.73 -16.47
C VAL A 59 12.36 -4.59 -15.96
N ASN A 60 11.81 -3.37 -16.02
CA ASN A 60 12.40 -2.14 -15.50
C ASN A 60 11.39 -1.41 -14.66
N LEU A 61 11.86 -0.78 -13.60
CA LEU A 61 11.04 0.04 -12.72
C LEU A 61 11.92 1.14 -12.09
N THR A 62 11.65 2.40 -12.42
CA THR A 62 12.54 3.50 -12.10
C THR A 62 11.74 4.76 -11.76
N LEU A 63 12.15 5.47 -10.70
CA LEU A 63 11.69 6.83 -10.43
C LEU A 63 12.52 7.84 -11.24
N ALA A 64 11.90 8.87 -11.76
CA ALA A 64 12.52 9.86 -12.63
C ALA A 64 11.86 11.24 -12.50
N GLN A 65 12.51 12.28 -13.02
CA GLN A 65 11.94 13.64 -13.08
C GLN A 65 11.08 13.86 -14.33
N GLY A 66 11.08 12.88 -15.25
CA GLY A 66 10.31 12.94 -16.49
C GLY A 66 10.46 11.67 -17.28
N TYR A 67 9.84 11.64 -18.45
CA TYR A 67 9.98 10.54 -19.40
C TYR A 67 10.08 11.09 -20.83
N LYS A 68 10.59 10.26 -21.75
CA LYS A 68 10.54 10.47 -23.19
C LYS A 68 9.82 9.31 -23.83
N GLU A 69 8.88 9.63 -24.69
CA GLU A 69 8.25 8.65 -25.58
C GLU A 69 9.20 8.27 -26.70
N SER A 70 9.22 7.01 -27.02
CA SER A 70 9.95 6.46 -28.18
C SER A 70 9.19 5.26 -28.72
N LEU A 71 9.32 5.01 -30.02
CA LEU A 71 8.85 3.75 -30.59
C LEU A 71 10.02 2.77 -30.64
N ASP A 72 9.76 1.52 -30.33
CA ASP A 72 10.72 0.45 -30.54
C ASP A 72 10.73 -0.04 -32.00
N SER A 73 11.51 -1.06 -32.31
CA SER A 73 11.62 -1.66 -33.66
C SER A 73 10.28 -2.23 -34.16
N TYR A 74 9.33 -2.49 -33.29
CA TYR A 74 8.01 -3.04 -33.59
C TYR A 74 6.91 -1.98 -33.58
N GLN A 75 7.28 -0.69 -33.56
CA GLN A 75 6.36 0.46 -33.43
C GLN A 75 5.55 0.46 -32.13
N THR A 76 6.04 -0.21 -31.09
CA THR A 76 5.41 -0.21 -29.76
C THR A 76 5.92 0.99 -28.96
N GLU A 77 5.00 1.71 -28.30
CA GLU A 77 5.35 2.83 -27.43
C GLU A 77 6.20 2.37 -26.25
N ARG A 78 7.29 3.10 -26.02
CA ARG A 78 8.18 2.92 -24.88
C ARG A 78 8.41 4.24 -24.17
N PHE A 79 8.38 4.20 -22.86
CA PHE A 79 8.66 5.34 -22.00
C PHE A 79 10.04 5.19 -21.38
N LYS A 80 10.95 6.10 -21.73
CA LYS A 80 12.32 6.10 -21.20
C LYS A 80 12.43 7.14 -20.08
N PRO A 81 12.93 6.76 -18.89
CA PRO A 81 13.06 7.70 -17.77
C PRO A 81 14.07 8.83 -18.11
N VAL A 82 13.76 10.04 -17.71
CA VAL A 82 14.62 11.23 -17.82
C VAL A 82 15.05 11.63 -16.41
N ASN A 83 16.35 11.81 -16.19
CA ASN A 83 16.95 12.07 -14.88
C ASN A 83 16.47 11.06 -13.82
N PRO A 84 16.73 9.74 -14.05
CA PRO A 84 16.35 8.71 -13.09
C PRO A 84 17.13 8.84 -11.79
N GLY A 85 16.50 8.45 -10.69
CA GLY A 85 17.15 8.46 -9.39
C GLY A 85 16.21 8.18 -8.24
N THR A 86 16.78 8.15 -7.05
CA THR A 86 16.06 7.98 -5.77
C THR A 86 16.21 9.20 -4.86
N THR A 87 16.86 10.26 -5.35
CA THR A 87 16.98 11.53 -4.62
C THR A 87 16.65 12.67 -5.56
N PHE A 88 15.70 13.50 -5.16
CA PHE A 88 15.23 14.64 -5.92
C PHE A 88 15.31 15.91 -5.07
N LYS A 89 15.40 17.08 -5.73
CA LYS A 89 15.34 18.36 -5.05
C LYS A 89 13.91 18.77 -4.73
N SER A 90 13.73 19.61 -3.73
CA SER A 90 12.40 20.08 -3.30
C SER A 90 11.69 20.96 -4.33
N ASP A 91 12.39 21.44 -5.35
CA ASP A 91 11.83 22.20 -6.46
C ASP A 91 11.28 21.33 -7.61
N VAL A 92 11.49 20.01 -7.57
CA VAL A 92 10.94 19.10 -8.60
C VAL A 92 9.40 19.25 -8.66
N GLU A 93 8.86 19.44 -9.84
CA GLU A 93 7.42 19.63 -10.02
C GLU A 93 6.67 18.30 -9.94
N THR A 94 7.28 17.23 -10.48
CA THR A 94 6.65 15.92 -10.59
C THR A 94 7.69 14.82 -10.50
N VAL A 95 7.39 13.77 -9.76
CA VAL A 95 8.16 12.52 -9.77
C VAL A 95 7.35 11.51 -10.56
N TYR A 96 7.99 10.86 -11.52
CA TYR A 96 7.40 9.83 -12.36
C TYR A 96 7.91 8.45 -11.92
N MET A 97 7.04 7.46 -11.93
CA MET A 97 7.44 6.06 -11.89
C MET A 97 7.31 5.51 -13.31
N VAL A 98 8.43 5.29 -13.96
CA VAL A 98 8.49 4.76 -15.34
C VAL A 98 8.82 3.28 -15.27
N PHE A 99 8.10 2.46 -16.04
CA PHE A 99 8.26 1.02 -15.97
C PHE A 99 8.04 0.31 -17.30
N ASP A 100 8.69 -0.85 -17.43
CA ASP A 100 8.43 -1.84 -18.47
C ASP A 100 7.95 -3.13 -17.82
N LEU A 101 6.93 -3.75 -18.42
CA LEU A 101 6.32 -4.99 -17.96
C LEU A 101 6.85 -6.19 -18.72
N LEU A 102 6.86 -7.33 -18.07
CA LEU A 102 7.02 -8.61 -18.76
C LEU A 102 5.84 -8.84 -19.72
N PRO A 103 6.07 -9.54 -20.86
CA PRO A 103 5.00 -9.97 -21.74
C PRO A 103 3.91 -10.72 -20.96
N ARG A 104 2.65 -10.42 -21.25
CA ARG A 104 1.51 -10.96 -20.51
C ARG A 104 0.31 -11.23 -21.42
N GLU A 105 -0.53 -12.15 -21.04
CA GLU A 105 -1.73 -12.52 -21.78
C GLU A 105 -2.98 -11.71 -21.38
N ASN A 106 -2.95 -11.07 -20.22
CA ASN A 106 -4.08 -10.29 -19.69
C ASN A 106 -3.70 -8.82 -19.54
N PRO A 107 -4.66 -7.89 -19.69
CA PRO A 107 -4.49 -6.50 -19.32
C PRO A 107 -4.04 -6.35 -17.86
N ALA A 108 -3.35 -5.29 -17.54
CA ALA A 108 -2.89 -5.01 -16.18
C ALA A 108 -3.23 -3.59 -15.75
N ASN A 109 -3.68 -3.45 -14.51
CA ASN A 109 -3.76 -2.17 -13.82
C ASN A 109 -2.60 -2.09 -12.84
N VAL A 110 -1.77 -1.07 -13.00
CA VAL A 110 -0.70 -0.71 -12.07
C VAL A 110 -1.14 0.53 -11.32
N ILE A 111 -1.24 0.44 -10.00
CA ILE A 111 -1.65 1.55 -9.13
C ILE A 111 -0.48 1.89 -8.23
N GLY A 112 -0.17 3.17 -8.13
CA GLY A 112 0.86 3.69 -7.24
C GLY A 112 0.27 4.64 -6.21
N GLN A 113 0.49 4.35 -4.93
CA GLN A 113 0.12 5.23 -3.83
C GLN A 113 1.36 5.88 -3.23
N LEU A 114 1.41 7.21 -3.29
CA LEU A 114 2.48 8.03 -2.73
C LEU A 114 2.21 8.35 -1.26
N PHE A 115 3.21 8.09 -0.43
CA PHE A 115 3.20 8.44 0.99
C PHE A 115 4.46 9.22 1.36
N GLN A 116 4.32 10.12 2.31
CA GLN A 116 5.45 10.71 3.02
C GLN A 116 5.74 9.86 4.26
N ALA A 117 6.97 9.38 4.40
CA ALA A 117 7.39 8.66 5.59
C ALA A 117 7.65 9.68 6.72
N ASN A 118 7.19 9.37 7.93
CA ASN A 118 7.48 10.20 9.09
C ASN A 118 8.94 10.06 9.49
N ALA A 119 9.59 11.19 9.79
CA ALA A 119 11.00 11.26 10.18
C ALA A 119 11.33 10.49 11.49
N GLU A 120 10.32 10.17 12.29
CA GLU A 120 10.46 9.53 13.60
C GLU A 120 10.27 8.01 13.60
N GLY A 121 10.20 7.38 12.41
CA GLY A 121 10.07 5.92 12.32
C GLY A 121 8.74 5.36 12.83
N GLY A 122 7.73 6.22 13.02
CA GLY A 122 6.39 5.83 13.41
C GLY A 122 5.62 5.19 12.24
N SER A 123 4.62 4.40 12.56
CA SER A 123 3.72 3.75 11.60
C SER A 123 2.83 4.72 10.81
N ASP A 124 2.83 6.00 11.17
CA ASP A 124 1.93 7.01 10.59
C ASP A 124 2.51 7.58 9.29
N GLU A 125 2.15 6.94 8.20
CA GLU A 125 2.46 7.40 6.85
C GLU A 125 1.37 8.36 6.39
N LYS A 126 1.76 9.54 5.93
CA LYS A 126 0.82 10.48 5.34
C LYS A 126 0.59 10.14 3.87
N PHE A 127 -0.61 9.70 3.53
CA PHE A 127 -1.03 9.56 2.14
C PHE A 127 -1.05 10.92 1.45
N LEU A 128 -0.50 11.00 0.23
CA LEU A 128 -0.40 12.23 -0.56
C LEU A 128 -1.13 12.16 -1.88
N HIS A 129 -0.96 11.07 -2.64
CA HIS A 129 -1.48 10.94 -4.00
C HIS A 129 -1.62 9.49 -4.42
N GLU A 130 -2.53 9.23 -5.36
CA GLU A 130 -2.69 7.95 -6.04
C GLU A 130 -2.79 8.21 -7.55
N ASP A 131 -2.12 7.39 -8.33
CA ASP A 131 -2.26 7.35 -9.77
C ASP A 131 -2.29 5.92 -10.27
N ALA A 132 -2.93 5.69 -11.42
CA ALA A 132 -3.15 4.37 -11.99
C ALA A 132 -2.97 4.36 -13.51
N ALA A 133 -2.27 3.34 -14.01
CA ALA A 133 -2.14 3.06 -15.43
C ALA A 133 -2.83 1.76 -15.78
N HIS A 134 -3.75 1.82 -16.74
CA HIS A 134 -4.37 0.65 -17.35
C HIS A 134 -3.62 0.30 -18.63
N LEU A 135 -3.00 -0.88 -18.68
CA LEU A 135 -2.22 -1.33 -19.83
C LEU A 135 -2.91 -2.52 -20.50
N THR A 136 -3.16 -2.40 -21.78
CA THR A 136 -3.60 -3.51 -22.63
C THR A 136 -2.49 -4.55 -22.78
N THR A 137 -2.79 -5.71 -23.32
CA THR A 137 -1.80 -6.77 -23.55
C THR A 137 -0.69 -6.36 -24.52
N ALA A 138 -0.96 -5.42 -25.43
CA ALA A 138 0.01 -4.89 -26.39
C ALA A 138 0.94 -3.82 -25.82
N GLN A 139 0.59 -3.21 -24.70
CA GLN A 139 1.37 -2.16 -24.05
C GLN A 139 2.29 -2.78 -23.00
N GLU A 140 3.57 -2.72 -23.24
CA GLU A 140 4.60 -3.27 -22.35
C GLU A 140 5.32 -2.19 -21.53
N SER A 141 5.06 -0.92 -21.76
CA SER A 141 5.67 0.20 -21.06
C SER A 141 4.60 1.16 -20.55
N GLY A 142 4.85 1.81 -19.44
CA GLY A 142 3.94 2.76 -18.84
C GLY A 142 4.62 3.67 -17.83
N PHE A 143 3.86 4.61 -17.32
CA PHE A 143 4.31 5.48 -16.23
C PHE A 143 3.16 5.86 -15.31
N LEU A 144 3.51 6.23 -14.08
CA LEU A 144 2.61 6.88 -13.11
C LEU A 144 3.17 8.25 -12.76
N VAL A 145 2.28 9.16 -12.38
CA VAL A 145 2.57 10.57 -12.17
C VAL A 145 2.32 10.94 -10.71
N PHE A 146 3.31 11.47 -10.04
CA PHE A 146 3.20 11.97 -8.68
C PHE A 146 3.51 13.46 -8.65
N PRO A 147 2.49 14.30 -8.77
CA PRO A 147 2.66 15.75 -8.80
C PRO A 147 3.11 16.27 -7.44
N ARG A 148 3.74 17.42 -7.45
CA ARG A 148 4.15 18.16 -6.26
C ARG A 148 2.93 18.41 -5.36
N PRO A 149 2.98 18.02 -4.08
CA PRO A 149 1.88 18.26 -3.15
C PRO A 149 1.57 19.75 -2.96
N GLN A 150 0.35 20.07 -2.58
CA GLN A 150 0.02 21.42 -2.14
C GLN A 150 0.90 21.80 -0.93
N GLY A 151 1.64 22.88 -1.04
CA GLY A 151 2.63 23.28 -0.05
C GLY A 151 4.08 22.86 -0.36
N GLY A 152 4.29 22.16 -1.48
CA GLY A 152 5.61 21.74 -1.95
C GLY A 152 6.04 20.39 -1.40
N TRP A 153 7.18 19.91 -1.89
CA TRP A 153 7.85 18.75 -1.36
C TRP A 153 8.58 19.12 -0.06
N ALA A 154 8.16 18.59 1.06
CA ALA A 154 8.93 18.71 2.29
C ALA A 154 10.20 17.85 2.21
N PRO A 155 11.37 18.32 2.64
CA PRO A 155 12.55 17.47 2.74
C PRO A 155 12.28 16.25 3.63
N GLY A 156 12.71 15.07 3.19
CA GLY A 156 12.47 13.82 3.90
C GLY A 156 12.35 12.62 2.99
N GLU A 157 11.92 11.50 3.55
CA GLU A 157 11.71 10.24 2.83
C GLU A 157 10.27 10.10 2.37
N TYR A 158 10.13 9.54 1.18
CA TYR A 158 8.87 9.23 0.53
C TYR A 158 8.86 7.79 0.04
N LYS A 159 7.67 7.23 -0.09
CA LYS A 159 7.51 5.90 -0.65
C LYS A 159 6.29 5.81 -1.56
N VAL A 160 6.43 4.98 -2.57
CA VAL A 160 5.35 4.59 -3.48
C VAL A 160 5.05 3.13 -3.26
N LYS A 161 3.86 2.82 -2.72
CA LYS A 161 3.34 1.45 -2.65
C LYS A 161 2.74 1.10 -4.00
N ILE A 162 3.11 -0.05 -4.54
CA ILE A 162 2.71 -0.49 -5.87
C ILE A 162 1.75 -1.64 -5.76
N HIS A 163 0.63 -1.51 -6.42
CA HIS A 163 -0.45 -2.49 -6.43
C HIS A 163 -0.74 -2.96 -7.85
N LEU A 164 -1.16 -4.21 -7.99
CA LEU A 164 -1.68 -4.78 -9.23
C LEU A 164 -3.14 -5.15 -9.07
N GLY A 165 -3.96 -4.81 -10.06
CA GLY A 165 -5.39 -5.12 -10.07
C GLY A 165 -6.28 -3.90 -10.03
N GLU A 166 -7.59 -4.10 -9.94
CA GLU A 166 -8.59 -3.03 -10.01
C GLU A 166 -8.75 -2.23 -8.71
N LYS A 167 -8.30 -2.79 -7.59
CA LYS A 167 -8.51 -2.21 -6.27
C LYS A 167 -7.24 -2.28 -5.44
N VAL A 168 -7.04 -1.24 -4.66
CA VAL A 168 -6.00 -1.21 -3.64
C VAL A 168 -6.44 -2.03 -2.43
N THR A 169 -5.70 -3.08 -2.14
CA THR A 169 -5.87 -3.96 -0.98
C THR A 169 -4.49 -4.40 -0.50
N GLU A 170 -4.37 -4.94 0.69
CA GLU A 170 -3.10 -5.53 1.14
C GLU A 170 -2.64 -6.66 0.21
N ALA A 171 -3.56 -7.50 -0.25
CA ALA A 171 -3.25 -8.60 -1.16
C ALA A 171 -2.82 -8.16 -2.57
N SER A 172 -3.18 -6.95 -3.01
CA SER A 172 -2.78 -6.41 -4.31
C SER A 172 -1.42 -5.70 -4.27
N GLN A 173 -0.89 -5.40 -3.09
CA GLN A 173 0.41 -4.76 -2.96
C GLN A 173 1.51 -5.75 -3.33
N ILE A 174 2.35 -5.37 -4.28
CA ILE A 174 3.44 -6.20 -4.80
C ILE A 174 4.83 -5.68 -4.45
N GLY A 175 4.94 -4.46 -3.92
CA GLY A 175 6.21 -3.88 -3.52
C GLY A 175 6.13 -2.39 -3.23
N THR A 176 7.29 -1.82 -2.92
CA THR A 176 7.44 -0.40 -2.56
C THR A 176 8.71 0.16 -3.17
N LEU A 177 8.62 1.36 -3.76
CA LEU A 177 9.78 2.17 -4.10
C LEU A 177 9.95 3.29 -3.08
N ARG A 178 11.20 3.62 -2.77
CA ARG A 178 11.56 4.72 -1.86
C ARG A 178 12.37 5.78 -2.57
N PHE A 179 12.17 7.03 -2.18
CA PHE A 179 12.98 8.15 -2.62
C PHE A 179 13.09 9.21 -1.54
N LYS A 180 14.06 10.08 -1.70
CA LYS A 180 14.33 11.17 -0.77
C LYS A 180 14.21 12.52 -1.46
N ILE A 181 13.56 13.44 -0.78
CA ILE A 181 13.56 14.86 -1.16
C ILE A 181 14.62 15.59 -0.33
N VAL A 182 15.47 16.33 -1.02
CA VAL A 182 16.49 17.20 -0.42
C VAL A 182 16.18 18.67 -0.74
N PRO A 183 16.65 19.60 0.09
CA PRO A 183 16.50 21.05 -0.16
C PRO A 183 17.03 21.50 -1.49
#